data_d25f4fd1286b735169c37e5fd7dff5aa
#
_entry.id   d25f4fd1286b735169c37e5fd7dff5aa
#
_cell.length_a   1.000
_cell.length_b   1.000
_cell.length_c   1.000
_cell.angle_alpha   90.00
_cell.angle_beta   90.00
_cell.angle_gamma   90.00
#
_symmetry.space_group_name_H-M   'P 1'
#
loop_
_entity.id
_entity.type
_entity.pdbx_description
1 polymer ?
#
loop_
_entity_poly.entity_id
_entity_poly.type
_entity_poly.pdbx_seq_one_letter_code
_entity_poly.pdbx_strand_id
1 'polypeptide(L)'
;MLMPKKVKYRKQQRGRMAGKAWRGSDVAFGDYGLKALEPCWMTARQIEAARVAMTRFIKRGGKIWVRVFPDKPVTKKPAETRMGKGKGAPEEWVAVVRPGKILFEMEGVTEQEARQAMRLASAKLPIRTRFAARFAQEAAV
;
A
#
# COMPACT_ATOMS: atom_id res chain seq x y z
N MET A 1 -9.50 -9.85 4.57
CA MET A 1 -8.47 -9.00 3.95
C MET A 1 -8.91 -8.54 2.58
N LEU A 2 -8.28 -7.50 2.09
CA LEU A 2 -8.63 -6.94 0.79
C LEU A 2 -8.30 -7.93 -0.33
N MET A 3 -9.26 -8.12 -1.23
CA MET A 3 -9.08 -8.89 -2.46
C MET A 3 -10.21 -8.56 -3.41
N PRO A 4 -10.02 -8.72 -4.73
CA PRO A 4 -11.10 -8.47 -5.67
C PRO A 4 -12.24 -9.46 -5.47
N LYS A 5 -13.48 -8.96 -5.57
CA LYS A 5 -14.66 -9.82 -5.50
C LYS A 5 -14.80 -10.67 -6.75
N LYS A 6 -14.41 -10.12 -7.89
CA LYS A 6 -14.56 -10.77 -9.19
C LYS A 6 -13.41 -10.36 -10.09
N VAL A 7 -12.79 -11.31 -10.75
CA VAL A 7 -11.68 -11.05 -11.65
C VAL A 7 -11.90 -11.71 -12.99
N LYS A 8 -11.43 -11.06 -14.05
CA LYS A 8 -11.46 -11.63 -15.38
C LYS A 8 -10.49 -12.81 -15.51
N TYR A 9 -9.31 -12.67 -14.91
CA TYR A 9 -8.29 -13.72 -14.89
C TYR A 9 -7.82 -13.95 -13.47
N ARG A 10 -7.75 -15.22 -13.05
CA ARG A 10 -7.28 -15.59 -11.73
C ARG A 10 -5.76 -15.60 -11.63
N LYS A 11 -5.08 -15.74 -12.75
CA LYS A 11 -3.63 -15.80 -12.82
C LYS A 11 -3.13 -14.76 -13.80
N GLN A 12 -2.02 -14.12 -13.47
CA GLN A 12 -1.42 -13.09 -14.29
C GLN A 12 0.09 -13.31 -14.37
N GLN A 13 0.70 -12.77 -15.42
CA GLN A 13 2.14 -12.79 -15.54
C GLN A 13 2.76 -11.86 -14.49
N ARG A 14 3.97 -12.22 -14.05
CA ARG A 14 4.65 -11.45 -13.02
C ARG A 14 4.90 -10.00 -13.43
N GLY A 15 5.38 -9.78 -14.64
CA GLY A 15 5.67 -8.43 -15.13
C GLY A 15 6.87 -7.79 -14.45
N ARG A 16 7.07 -6.50 -14.74
CA ARG A 16 8.16 -5.71 -14.19
C ARG A 16 7.60 -4.50 -13.45
N MET A 17 8.28 -4.09 -12.39
CA MET A 17 7.93 -2.91 -11.61
C MET A 17 8.77 -1.71 -12.03
N ALA A 18 8.69 -1.36 -13.31
CA ALA A 18 9.44 -0.23 -13.84
C ALA A 18 8.63 1.06 -13.76
N GLY A 19 9.32 2.21 -13.71
CA GLY A 19 8.71 3.53 -13.77
C GLY A 19 8.31 4.06 -12.42
N LYS A 20 7.77 5.28 -12.47
CA LYS A 20 7.30 6.01 -11.30
C LYS A 20 5.78 6.16 -11.36
N ALA A 21 5.15 6.42 -10.22
CA ALA A 21 3.73 6.69 -10.19
C ALA A 21 3.43 8.09 -10.72
N TRP A 22 2.58 8.16 -11.74
CA TRP A 22 2.10 9.44 -12.27
C TRP A 22 0.71 9.76 -11.72
N ARG A 23 -0.07 8.73 -11.43
CA ARG A 23 -1.40 8.87 -10.82
C ARG A 23 -1.34 8.38 -9.39
N GLY A 24 -2.10 9.05 -8.52
CA GLY A 24 -2.10 8.70 -7.11
C GLY A 24 -0.79 9.05 -6.42
N SER A 25 -0.08 10.07 -6.91
CA SER A 25 1.20 10.51 -6.34
C SER A 25 1.06 11.73 -5.43
N ASP A 26 -0.15 12.27 -5.30
CA ASP A 26 -0.41 13.41 -4.44
C ASP A 26 -1.51 13.09 -3.44
N VAL A 27 -1.44 13.74 -2.27
CA VAL A 27 -2.49 13.63 -1.25
C VAL A 27 -3.75 14.32 -1.81
N ALA A 28 -4.83 13.55 -1.96
CA ALA A 28 -6.05 14.02 -2.61
C ALA A 28 -7.27 14.04 -1.72
N PHE A 29 -7.41 13.09 -0.80
CA PHE A 29 -8.61 12.93 0.02
C PHE A 29 -8.44 13.52 1.41
N GLY A 30 -7.27 13.37 2.01
CA GLY A 30 -6.99 13.83 3.35
C GLY A 30 -6.01 14.99 3.40
N ASP A 31 -5.49 15.24 4.60
CA ASP A 31 -4.52 16.29 4.85
C ASP A 31 -3.08 15.76 4.80
N TYR A 32 -2.89 14.50 5.15
CA TYR A 32 -1.60 13.85 5.26
C TYR A 32 -1.60 12.50 4.56
N GLY A 33 -0.45 12.07 4.11
CA GLY A 33 -0.31 10.80 3.43
C GLY A 33 1.03 10.14 3.64
N LEU A 34 1.11 8.89 3.24
CA LEU A 34 2.34 8.09 3.24
C LEU A 34 2.68 7.74 1.81
N LYS A 35 3.84 8.21 1.36
CA LYS A 35 4.28 8.04 -0.02
C LYS A 35 5.35 6.95 -0.10
N ALA A 36 5.24 6.07 -1.09
CA ALA A 36 6.24 5.03 -1.33
C ALA A 36 7.48 5.64 -1.99
N LEU A 37 8.65 5.26 -1.51
CA LEU A 37 9.92 5.67 -2.10
C LEU A 37 10.55 4.56 -2.96
N GLU A 38 10.07 3.34 -2.83
CA GLU A 38 10.61 2.18 -3.52
C GLU A 38 9.49 1.38 -4.17
N PRO A 39 9.76 0.64 -5.25
CA PRO A 39 8.76 -0.26 -5.81
C PRO A 39 8.63 -1.52 -4.98
N CYS A 40 7.42 -2.09 -4.94
CA CYS A 40 7.19 -3.37 -4.28
C CYS A 40 5.87 -3.99 -4.72
N TRP A 41 5.73 -5.25 -4.42
CA TRP A 41 4.45 -5.95 -4.43
C TRP A 41 3.97 -6.03 -2.98
N MET A 42 3.04 -5.16 -2.63
CA MET A 42 2.53 -5.06 -1.27
C MET A 42 1.37 -6.04 -1.10
N THR A 43 1.52 -6.97 -0.16
CA THR A 43 0.49 -7.98 0.07
C THR A 43 -0.72 -7.41 0.79
N ALA A 44 -1.86 -8.07 0.65
CA ALA A 44 -3.07 -7.69 1.37
C ALA A 44 -2.84 -7.69 2.89
N ARG A 45 -2.03 -8.63 3.39
CA ARG A 45 -1.70 -8.71 4.81
C ARG A 45 -0.90 -7.50 5.29
N GLN A 46 0.05 -7.04 4.48
CA GLN A 46 0.84 -5.85 4.81
C GLN A 46 -0.02 -4.60 4.84
N ILE A 47 -0.91 -4.46 3.86
CA ILE A 47 -1.84 -3.33 3.81
C ILE A 47 -2.73 -3.32 5.05
N GLU A 48 -3.29 -4.47 5.41
CA GLU A 48 -4.15 -4.59 6.57
C GLU A 48 -3.40 -4.31 7.88
N ALA A 49 -2.17 -4.83 8.01
CA ALA A 49 -1.36 -4.58 9.20
C ALA A 49 -1.07 -3.09 9.37
N ALA A 50 -0.74 -2.40 8.30
CA ALA A 50 -0.49 -0.96 8.34
C ALA A 50 -1.75 -0.19 8.72
N ARG A 51 -2.89 -0.53 8.10
CA ARG A 51 -4.17 0.10 8.41
C ARG A 51 -4.54 -0.05 9.87
N VAL A 52 -4.39 -1.25 10.41
CA VAL A 52 -4.70 -1.54 11.81
C VAL A 52 -3.78 -0.74 12.75
N ALA A 53 -2.49 -0.65 12.42
CA ALA A 53 -1.54 0.11 13.22
C ALA A 53 -1.94 1.59 13.31
N MET A 54 -2.30 2.19 12.18
CA MET A 54 -2.77 3.58 12.15
C MET A 54 -4.06 3.76 12.94
N THR A 55 -5.02 2.87 12.71
CA THR A 55 -6.33 2.97 13.36
C THR A 55 -6.20 2.87 14.88
N ARG A 56 -5.36 1.98 15.36
CA ARG A 56 -5.15 1.83 16.81
C ARG A 56 -4.49 3.06 17.43
N PHE A 57 -3.60 3.70 16.70
CA PHE A 57 -2.92 4.88 17.20
C PHE A 57 -3.85 6.08 17.30
N ILE A 58 -4.57 6.40 16.24
CA ILE A 58 -5.48 7.55 16.24
C ILE A 58 -6.80 7.26 16.93
N LYS A 59 -7.05 5.98 17.23
CA LYS A 59 -8.30 5.51 17.81
C LYS A 59 -9.48 5.91 16.92
N ARG A 60 -10.43 6.66 17.41
CA ARG A 60 -11.58 7.10 16.61
C ARG A 60 -11.50 8.57 16.21
N GLY A 61 -10.31 9.16 16.35
CA GLY A 61 -10.13 10.58 16.22
C GLY A 61 -9.95 11.11 14.81
N GLY A 62 -9.99 10.28 13.79
CA GLY A 62 -9.78 10.74 12.43
C GLY A 62 -10.30 9.78 11.41
N LYS A 63 -10.01 10.08 10.14
CA LYS A 63 -10.43 9.25 9.02
C LYS A 63 -9.20 8.81 8.22
N ILE A 64 -9.21 7.56 7.79
CA ILE A 64 -8.10 6.95 7.05
C ILE A 64 -8.63 6.47 5.69
N TRP A 65 -7.88 6.75 4.64
CA TRP A 65 -8.13 6.18 3.31
C TRP A 65 -6.98 5.26 2.95
N VAL A 66 -7.32 4.07 2.45
CA VAL A 66 -6.35 3.14 1.89
C VAL A 66 -6.39 3.32 0.38
N ARG A 67 -5.30 3.83 -0.20
CA ARG A 67 -5.26 4.18 -1.61
C ARG A 67 -4.65 3.11 -2.49
N VAL A 68 -4.25 1.99 -1.93
CA VAL A 68 -3.74 0.84 -2.66
C VAL A 68 -4.70 -0.32 -2.51
N PHE A 69 -4.88 -1.08 -3.58
CA PHE A 69 -5.73 -2.25 -3.56
C PHE A 69 -4.98 -3.44 -4.17
N PRO A 70 -4.98 -4.59 -3.50
CA PRO A 70 -4.26 -5.77 -3.99
C PRO A 70 -5.09 -6.49 -5.05
N ASP A 71 -4.89 -6.10 -6.30
CA ASP A 71 -5.64 -6.64 -7.43
C ASP A 71 -4.87 -7.63 -8.28
N LYS A 72 -3.58 -7.84 -7.99
CA LYS A 72 -2.74 -8.76 -8.76
C LYS A 72 -2.61 -10.08 -8.03
N PRO A 73 -3.01 -11.20 -8.63
CA PRO A 73 -2.81 -12.52 -8.02
C PRO A 73 -1.37 -12.96 -8.19
N VAL A 74 -0.79 -13.50 -7.12
CA VAL A 74 0.54 -14.09 -7.13
C VAL A 74 0.40 -15.58 -6.88
N THR A 75 1.01 -16.37 -7.75
CA THR A 75 0.96 -17.82 -7.65
C THR A 75 2.26 -18.34 -7.05
N LYS A 76 2.14 -19.38 -6.25
CA LYS A 76 3.29 -20.02 -5.64
C LYS A 76 3.11 -21.53 -5.75
N LYS A 77 4.13 -22.21 -6.30
CA LYS A 77 4.10 -23.66 -6.36
C LYS A 77 4.57 -24.22 -5.02
N PRO A 78 3.93 -25.29 -4.52
CA PRO A 78 4.47 -25.98 -3.35
C PRO A 78 5.87 -26.48 -3.61
N ALA A 79 6.71 -26.55 -2.58
CA ALA A 79 8.09 -26.98 -2.71
C ALA A 79 8.22 -28.38 -3.31
N GLU A 80 7.21 -29.22 -3.14
CA GLU A 80 7.18 -30.60 -3.63
C GLU A 80 6.71 -30.72 -5.08
N THR A 81 6.25 -29.62 -5.69
CA THR A 81 5.73 -29.66 -7.06
C THR A 81 6.89 -29.60 -8.04
N ARG A 82 6.89 -30.52 -9.02
CA ARG A 82 7.90 -30.52 -10.06
C ARG A 82 7.77 -29.28 -10.93
N MET A 83 8.90 -28.72 -11.33
CA MET A 83 8.93 -27.59 -12.25
C MET A 83 8.34 -27.98 -13.60
N GLY A 84 7.66 -27.04 -14.25
CA GLY A 84 7.14 -27.25 -15.60
C GLY A 84 5.71 -27.73 -15.71
N LYS A 85 5.03 -28.01 -14.62
CA LYS A 85 3.62 -28.46 -14.63
C LYS A 85 2.62 -27.31 -14.66
N GLY A 86 2.99 -26.19 -15.27
CA GLY A 86 2.11 -25.05 -15.36
C GLY A 86 2.17 -24.15 -14.13
N LYS A 87 1.41 -23.08 -14.16
CA LYS A 87 1.40 -22.06 -13.11
C LYS A 87 0.61 -22.55 -11.91
N GLY A 88 1.15 -22.34 -10.72
CA GLY A 88 0.47 -22.72 -9.48
C GLY A 88 -0.84 -21.96 -9.26
N ALA A 89 -1.58 -22.36 -8.24
CA ALA A 89 -2.82 -21.67 -7.86
C ALA A 89 -2.50 -20.31 -7.23
N PRO A 90 -3.40 -19.30 -7.37
CA PRO A 90 -3.21 -18.03 -6.69
C PRO A 90 -3.24 -18.22 -5.17
N GLU A 91 -2.18 -17.75 -4.48
CA GLU A 91 -2.09 -17.82 -3.02
C GLU A 91 -2.32 -16.49 -2.36
N GLU A 92 -1.87 -15.42 -3.01
CA GLU A 92 -1.92 -14.09 -2.44
C GLU A 92 -2.38 -13.08 -3.48
N TRP A 93 -2.90 -12.00 -2.96
CA TRP A 93 -3.20 -10.82 -3.76
C TRP A 93 -2.24 -9.71 -3.34
N VAL A 94 -1.67 -9.01 -4.32
CA VAL A 94 -0.72 -7.93 -4.06
C VAL A 94 -1.10 -6.70 -4.86
N ALA A 95 -0.72 -5.54 -4.33
CA ALA A 95 -0.78 -4.28 -5.03
C ALA A 95 0.59 -4.00 -5.63
N VAL A 96 0.63 -3.65 -6.91
CA VAL A 96 1.87 -3.22 -7.55
C VAL A 96 2.08 -1.75 -7.21
N VAL A 97 3.11 -1.48 -6.42
CA VAL A 97 3.42 -0.13 -5.95
C VAL A 97 4.66 0.38 -6.66
N ARG A 98 4.56 1.58 -7.23
CA ARG A 98 5.69 2.26 -7.86
C ARG A 98 6.12 3.43 -7.00
N PRO A 99 7.40 3.85 -7.08
CA PRO A 99 7.87 5.01 -6.31
C PRO A 99 7.02 6.25 -6.60
N GLY A 100 6.66 6.96 -5.55
CA GLY A 100 5.81 8.14 -5.64
C GLY A 100 4.34 7.90 -5.34
N LYS A 101 3.90 6.65 -5.26
CA LYS A 101 2.50 6.32 -4.98
C LYS A 101 2.14 6.67 -3.54
N ILE A 102 0.99 7.33 -3.34
CA ILE A 102 0.41 7.52 -2.01
C ILE A 102 -0.29 6.23 -1.60
N LEU A 103 0.12 5.69 -0.48
CA LEU A 103 -0.39 4.41 0.01
C LEU A 103 -1.61 4.60 0.92
N PHE A 104 -1.52 5.56 1.83
CA PHE A 104 -2.57 5.86 2.80
C PHE A 104 -2.70 7.36 2.95
N GLU A 105 -3.90 7.80 3.32
CA GLU A 105 -4.16 9.20 3.65
C GLU A 105 -4.93 9.28 4.95
N MET A 106 -4.83 10.43 5.61
CA MET A 106 -5.43 10.64 6.92
C MET A 106 -5.88 12.09 7.05
N GLU A 107 -7.01 12.29 7.72
CA GLU A 107 -7.46 13.63 8.10
C GLU A 107 -8.11 13.62 9.47
N GLY A 108 -8.35 14.80 10.01
CA GLY A 108 -8.99 14.94 11.31
C GLY A 108 -8.07 14.74 12.50
N VAL A 109 -6.76 14.81 12.26
CA VAL A 109 -5.73 14.66 13.30
C VAL A 109 -4.68 15.76 13.12
N THR A 110 -3.90 16.00 14.15
CA THR A 110 -2.79 16.96 14.06
C THR A 110 -1.66 16.35 13.21
N GLU A 111 -0.79 17.21 12.70
CA GLU A 111 0.36 16.73 11.92
C GLU A 111 1.24 15.80 12.74
N GLN A 112 1.45 16.11 14.01
CA GLN A 112 2.28 15.28 14.89
C GLN A 112 1.66 13.89 15.06
N GLU A 113 0.36 13.83 15.30
CA GLU A 113 -0.35 12.55 15.41
C GLU A 113 -0.28 11.77 14.10
N ALA A 114 -0.47 12.46 12.97
CA ALA A 114 -0.40 11.82 11.66
C ALA A 114 0.99 11.28 11.38
N ARG A 115 2.04 12.02 11.72
CA ARG A 115 3.42 11.54 11.53
C ARG A 115 3.70 10.28 12.33
N GLN A 116 3.24 10.22 13.57
CA GLN A 116 3.45 9.05 14.38
C GLN A 116 2.64 7.85 13.89
N ALA A 117 1.39 8.07 13.51
CA ALA A 117 0.56 7.00 12.96
C ALA A 117 1.15 6.44 11.68
N MET A 118 1.62 7.30 10.78
CA MET A 118 2.24 6.87 9.52
C MET A 118 3.56 6.15 9.77
N ARG A 119 4.30 6.57 10.79
CA ARG A 119 5.54 5.88 11.18
C ARG A 119 5.25 4.46 11.63
N LEU A 120 4.21 4.26 12.43
CA LEU A 120 3.81 2.92 12.86
C LEU A 120 3.37 2.07 11.67
N ALA A 121 2.64 2.67 10.74
CA ALA A 121 2.22 1.98 9.53
C ALA A 121 3.42 1.58 8.68
N SER A 122 4.38 2.47 8.50
CA SER A 122 5.55 2.21 7.66
C SER A 122 6.39 1.04 8.19
N ALA A 123 6.37 0.81 9.49
CA ALA A 123 7.09 -0.33 10.09
C ALA A 123 6.50 -1.67 9.67
N LYS A 124 5.26 -1.69 9.17
CA LYS A 124 4.60 -2.91 8.70
C LYS A 124 4.78 -3.14 7.21
N LEU A 125 5.42 -2.21 6.52
CA LEU A 125 5.58 -2.26 5.07
C LEU A 125 7.00 -2.67 4.69
N PRO A 126 7.19 -3.29 3.51
CA PRO A 126 8.50 -3.80 3.10
C PRO A 126 9.41 -2.77 2.45
N ILE A 127 8.97 -1.52 2.33
CA ILE A 127 9.69 -0.48 1.60
C ILE A 127 9.87 0.76 2.46
N ARG A 128 10.80 1.61 2.04
CA ARG A 128 10.94 2.94 2.63
C ARG A 128 9.80 3.83 2.15
N THR A 129 9.34 4.68 3.04
CA THR A 129 8.22 5.57 2.78
C THR A 129 8.56 6.97 3.28
N ARG A 130 7.75 7.94 2.84
CA ARG A 130 7.91 9.32 3.24
C ARG A 130 6.56 9.91 3.64
N PHE A 131 6.55 10.66 4.73
CA PHE A 131 5.37 11.41 5.13
C PHE A 131 5.16 12.56 4.13
N ALA A 132 3.91 12.76 3.73
CA ALA A 132 3.53 13.84 2.83
C ALA A 132 2.36 14.60 3.42
N ALA A 133 2.37 15.92 3.26
CA ALA A 133 1.28 16.77 3.67
C ALA A 133 0.75 17.49 2.44
N ARG A 134 -0.58 17.67 2.40
CA ARG A 134 -1.24 18.31 1.25
C ARG A 134 -0.76 19.74 1.02
N PHE A 135 -0.49 20.45 2.11
CA PHE A 135 -0.09 21.85 2.07
C PHE A 135 1.32 22.08 2.61
N ALA A 136 2.18 21.08 2.50
CA ALA A 136 3.52 21.13 3.08
C ALA A 136 4.38 22.27 2.54
N GLN A 137 4.18 22.65 1.30
CA GLN A 137 4.98 23.68 0.64
C GLN A 137 4.76 25.05 1.23
N GLU A 138 3.59 25.31 1.75
CA GLU A 138 3.27 26.58 2.38
C GLU A 138 3.94 26.72 3.74
N ALA A 139 4.17 25.63 4.41
CA ALA A 139 4.80 25.62 5.73
C ALA A 139 6.33 25.75 5.67
N ALA A 140 6.93 25.54 4.51
CA ALA A 140 8.37 25.56 4.34
C ALA A 140 8.93 26.94 4.02
N VAL A 141 8.09 27.94 3.90
CA VAL A 141 8.48 29.30 3.59
C VAL A 141 8.85 30.08 4.84
#